data_b70eeb2b38dc27289af4b176176c9dac
#
_entry.id   b70eeb2b38dc27289af4b176176c9dac
#
_cell.length_a   1.000
_cell.length_b   1.000
_cell.length_c   1.000
_cell.angle_alpha   90.00
_cell.angle_beta   90.00
_cell.angle_gamma   90.00
#
_symmetry.space_group_name_H-M   'P 1'
#
loop_
_entity.id
_entity.type
_entity.pdbx_description
1 polymer ?
#
loop_
_entity_poly.entity_id
_entity_poly.type
_entity_poly.pdbx_seq_one_letter_code
_entity_poly.pdbx_strand_id
1 'polypeptide(L)'
;MKKTVFTGAATAIVTPLTESGVDYAQFARLIEWQIAEGIDAIVVCGTTGEASTLTDDEHKEAIRFCVEQVAGRVPVIAGTGSNDTAYAIELTKYAGEVGADAVLLVTPYYNKATQRGLIESFRATADASSVPCILYNVPSRTGCNLTPATVAVLAEHPNIVAIKEASGNISQIAELAHLVGDKIDIYSGNDDQIVPILSLGGKGVISVLSNIMPKATSEMCHKFFEGDTEGARRLQLDLLPLVNALFCEVNPIPAKAAVSAMGFCENYVRLPLTTMEDANREKLLTLMREQKLI
;
A
#
# COMPACT_ATOMS: atom_id res chain seq x y z
N MET A 1 4.43 -18.38 14.20
CA MET A 1 4.15 -17.30 13.22
C MET A 1 2.78 -16.73 13.51
N LYS A 2 2.60 -15.41 13.44
CA LYS A 2 1.31 -14.73 13.59
C LYS A 2 0.42 -15.00 12.37
N LYS A 3 -0.89 -14.69 12.46
CA LYS A 3 -1.81 -14.89 11.33
C LYS A 3 -1.45 -13.95 10.20
N THR A 4 -1.14 -14.48 9.02
CA THR A 4 -0.94 -13.74 7.78
C THR A 4 -2.23 -13.03 7.36
N VAL A 5 -2.17 -11.74 7.04
CA VAL A 5 -3.34 -10.95 6.59
C VAL A 5 -3.71 -11.33 5.17
N PHE A 6 -2.73 -11.37 4.25
CA PHE A 6 -2.89 -11.83 2.87
C PHE A 6 -1.57 -12.39 2.34
N THR A 7 -1.64 -13.10 1.22
CA THR A 7 -0.48 -13.55 0.44
C THR A 7 -0.74 -13.18 -1.03
N GLY A 8 0.25 -12.59 -1.72
CA GLY A 8 0.07 -12.11 -3.09
C GLY A 8 0.16 -10.60 -3.19
N ALA A 9 -0.74 -9.96 -3.93
CA ALA A 9 -0.73 -8.52 -4.16
C ALA A 9 -1.92 -7.81 -3.49
N ALA A 10 -1.64 -6.76 -2.74
CA ALA A 10 -2.65 -5.80 -2.27
C ALA A 10 -2.55 -4.51 -3.07
N THR A 11 -3.67 -4.00 -3.57
CA THR A 11 -3.68 -2.68 -4.21
C THR A 11 -3.71 -1.57 -3.17
N ALA A 12 -2.66 -0.72 -3.15
CA ALA A 12 -2.75 0.60 -2.53
C ALA A 12 -3.66 1.47 -3.42
N ILE A 13 -4.97 1.34 -3.22
CA ILE A 13 -5.98 1.85 -4.15
C ILE A 13 -6.01 3.38 -4.15
N VAL A 14 -6.13 3.98 -5.35
CA VAL A 14 -6.39 5.42 -5.46
C VAL A 14 -7.78 5.74 -4.92
N THR A 15 -7.96 6.92 -4.35
CA THR A 15 -9.27 7.45 -3.99
C THR A 15 -9.77 8.30 -5.15
N PRO A 16 -10.83 7.91 -5.88
CA PRO A 16 -11.46 8.78 -6.86
C PRO A 16 -11.95 10.07 -6.21
N LEU A 17 -11.45 11.21 -6.70
CA LEU A 17 -11.75 12.53 -6.17
C LEU A 17 -12.30 13.42 -7.28
N THR A 18 -13.17 14.34 -6.90
CA THR A 18 -13.65 15.48 -7.68
C THR A 18 -13.48 16.76 -6.86
N GLU A 19 -13.80 17.92 -7.42
CA GLU A 19 -13.86 19.17 -6.66
C GLU A 19 -14.83 19.11 -5.48
N SER A 20 -15.88 18.29 -5.56
CA SER A 20 -16.89 18.14 -4.52
C SER A 20 -16.55 17.12 -3.42
N GLY A 21 -15.47 16.36 -3.56
CA GLY A 21 -15.06 15.35 -2.59
C GLY A 21 -14.80 13.97 -3.21
N VAL A 22 -14.99 12.92 -2.43
CA VAL A 22 -14.81 11.53 -2.88
C VAL A 22 -15.94 11.11 -3.81
N ASP A 23 -15.59 10.58 -4.99
CA ASP A 23 -16.54 9.97 -5.93
C ASP A 23 -16.75 8.49 -5.59
N TYR A 24 -17.72 8.23 -4.74
CA TYR A 24 -18.02 6.87 -4.29
C TYR A 24 -18.56 5.96 -5.40
N ALA A 25 -19.20 6.52 -6.45
CA ALA A 25 -19.67 5.73 -7.58
C ALA A 25 -18.50 5.17 -8.39
N GLN A 26 -17.50 5.99 -8.69
CA GLN A 26 -16.29 5.55 -9.36
C GLN A 26 -15.44 4.67 -8.42
N PHE A 27 -15.43 4.95 -7.13
CA PHE A 27 -14.72 4.14 -6.15
C PHE A 27 -15.28 2.72 -6.08
N ALA A 28 -16.61 2.57 -6.06
CA ALA A 28 -17.26 1.25 -6.15
C ALA A 28 -16.84 0.50 -7.42
N ARG A 29 -16.90 1.16 -8.59
CA ARG A 29 -16.50 0.55 -9.87
C ARG A 29 -15.05 0.07 -9.87
N LEU A 30 -14.15 0.89 -9.32
CA LEU A 30 -12.72 0.55 -9.23
C LEU A 30 -12.50 -0.65 -8.29
N ILE A 31 -13.15 -0.68 -7.13
CA ILE A 31 -13.09 -1.80 -6.17
C ILE A 31 -13.59 -3.09 -6.83
N GLU A 32 -14.76 -3.05 -7.49
CA GLU A 32 -15.33 -4.22 -8.17
C GLU A 32 -14.38 -4.75 -9.25
N TRP A 33 -13.80 -3.85 -10.05
CA TRP A 33 -12.85 -4.25 -11.08
C TRP A 33 -11.58 -4.88 -10.49
N GLN A 34 -11.02 -4.32 -9.42
CA GLN A 34 -9.86 -4.89 -8.72
C GLN A 34 -10.13 -6.33 -8.27
N ILE A 35 -11.30 -6.57 -7.68
CA ILE A 35 -11.70 -7.89 -7.20
C ILE A 35 -11.92 -8.84 -8.38
N ALA A 36 -12.60 -8.39 -9.44
CA ALA A 36 -12.85 -9.19 -10.63
C ALA A 36 -11.57 -9.62 -11.37
N GLU A 37 -10.54 -8.76 -11.33
CA GLU A 37 -9.20 -9.05 -11.88
C GLU A 37 -8.32 -9.90 -10.95
N GLY A 38 -8.82 -10.29 -9.77
CA GLY A 38 -8.15 -11.23 -8.88
C GLY A 38 -7.09 -10.63 -7.98
N ILE A 39 -7.30 -9.39 -7.50
CA ILE A 39 -6.44 -8.83 -6.44
C ILE A 39 -6.61 -9.61 -5.13
N ASP A 40 -5.53 -9.80 -4.37
CA ASP A 40 -5.54 -10.59 -3.14
C ASP A 40 -5.96 -9.79 -1.89
N ALA A 41 -5.82 -8.45 -1.90
CA ALA A 41 -6.27 -7.54 -0.84
C ALA A 41 -6.37 -6.10 -1.34
N ILE A 42 -7.05 -5.23 -0.58
CA ILE A 42 -7.16 -3.80 -0.87
C ILE A 42 -6.64 -2.98 0.32
N VAL A 43 -5.75 -2.02 0.06
CA VAL A 43 -5.31 -1.03 1.05
C VAL A 43 -5.97 0.30 0.73
N VAL A 44 -6.92 0.71 1.55
CA VAL A 44 -7.65 1.98 1.42
C VAL A 44 -6.99 3.08 2.25
N CYS A 45 -7.06 4.31 1.81
CA CYS A 45 -6.50 5.48 2.50
C CYS A 45 -5.01 5.34 2.86
N GLY A 46 -4.22 4.69 1.98
CA GLY A 46 -2.77 4.77 2.01
C GLY A 46 -2.26 6.06 1.36
N THR A 47 -0.95 6.17 1.14
CA THR A 47 -0.32 7.30 0.43
C THR A 47 -0.93 7.49 -0.97
N THR A 48 -1.11 6.40 -1.71
CA THR A 48 -1.71 6.39 -3.06
C THR A 48 -3.18 6.80 -3.04
N GLY A 49 -3.88 6.55 -1.94
CA GLY A 49 -5.26 7.00 -1.70
C GLY A 49 -5.38 8.45 -1.21
N GLU A 50 -4.30 9.23 -1.22
CA GLU A 50 -4.27 10.66 -0.83
C GLU A 50 -4.78 10.94 0.59
N ALA A 51 -4.56 10.00 1.52
CA ALA A 51 -5.05 10.10 2.90
C ALA A 51 -4.69 11.43 3.60
N SER A 52 -3.55 12.03 3.25
CA SER A 52 -3.07 13.28 3.87
C SER A 52 -3.88 14.53 3.50
N THR A 53 -4.72 14.46 2.48
CA THR A 53 -5.56 15.58 2.00
C THR A 53 -7.06 15.27 2.08
N LEU A 54 -7.44 14.12 2.57
CA LEU A 54 -8.81 13.83 2.99
C LEU A 54 -9.09 14.54 4.30
N THR A 55 -10.30 15.10 4.44
CA THR A 55 -10.78 15.53 5.75
C THR A 55 -10.98 14.30 6.64
N ASP A 56 -11.12 14.51 7.95
CA ASP A 56 -11.34 13.41 8.89
C ASP A 56 -12.59 12.60 8.55
N ASP A 57 -13.67 13.29 8.20
CA ASP A 57 -14.94 12.67 7.80
C ASP A 57 -14.78 11.88 6.48
N GLU A 58 -14.09 12.42 5.47
CA GLU A 58 -13.83 11.73 4.21
C GLU A 58 -12.94 10.49 4.41
N HIS A 59 -11.92 10.60 5.27
CA HIS A 59 -11.02 9.48 5.57
C HIS A 59 -11.79 8.32 6.22
N LYS A 60 -12.57 8.63 7.26
CA LYS A 60 -13.42 7.66 7.94
C LYS A 60 -14.46 7.05 6.99
N GLU A 61 -15.13 7.89 6.22
CA GLU A 61 -16.15 7.43 5.28
C GLU A 61 -15.56 6.58 4.14
N ALA A 62 -14.38 6.91 3.61
CA ALA A 62 -13.72 6.11 2.58
C ALA A 62 -13.33 4.72 3.10
N ILE A 63 -12.87 4.60 4.36
CA ILE A 63 -12.59 3.31 4.99
C ILE A 63 -13.88 2.50 5.11
N ARG A 64 -14.95 3.07 5.71
CA ARG A 64 -16.25 2.41 5.88
C ARG A 64 -16.81 1.93 4.55
N PHE A 65 -16.85 2.82 3.56
CA PHE A 65 -17.34 2.53 2.23
C PHE A 65 -16.57 1.38 1.56
N CYS A 66 -15.23 1.39 1.65
CA CYS A 66 -14.41 0.33 1.07
C CYS A 66 -14.71 -1.03 1.73
N VAL A 67 -14.82 -1.08 3.05
CA VAL A 67 -15.17 -2.32 3.79
C VAL A 67 -16.53 -2.84 3.35
N GLU A 68 -17.55 -1.98 3.31
CA GLU A 68 -18.90 -2.36 2.89
C GLU A 68 -18.94 -2.81 1.42
N GLN A 69 -18.25 -2.10 0.51
CA GLN A 69 -18.22 -2.44 -0.91
C GLN A 69 -17.48 -3.75 -1.18
N VAL A 70 -16.38 -4.00 -0.49
CA VAL A 70 -15.63 -5.27 -0.61
C VAL A 70 -16.42 -6.45 -0.03
N ALA A 71 -17.21 -6.22 1.02
CA ALA A 71 -18.10 -7.21 1.63
C ALA A 71 -17.41 -8.56 1.95
N GLY A 72 -16.18 -8.53 2.46
CA GLY A 72 -15.42 -9.70 2.90
C GLY A 72 -14.89 -10.60 1.78
N ARG A 73 -14.97 -10.18 0.51
CA ARG A 73 -14.47 -10.97 -0.64
C ARG A 73 -12.94 -11.04 -0.68
N VAL A 74 -12.26 -10.00 -0.24
CA VAL A 74 -10.82 -9.94 -0.01
C VAL A 74 -10.55 -9.14 1.26
N PRO A 75 -9.37 -9.27 1.91
CA PRO A 75 -9.02 -8.44 3.06
C PRO A 75 -8.97 -6.94 2.70
N VAL A 76 -9.53 -6.09 3.58
CA VAL A 76 -9.41 -4.63 3.54
C VAL A 76 -8.46 -4.15 4.62
N ILE A 77 -7.41 -3.45 4.23
CA ILE A 77 -6.39 -2.89 5.10
C ILE A 77 -6.56 -1.37 5.10
N ALA A 78 -6.87 -0.79 6.25
CA ALA A 78 -7.08 0.66 6.37
C ALA A 78 -5.78 1.39 6.71
N GLY A 79 -5.41 2.40 5.93
CA GLY A 79 -4.31 3.32 6.25
C GLY A 79 -4.72 4.26 7.38
N THR A 80 -4.19 4.05 8.57
CA THR A 80 -4.54 4.82 9.79
C THR A 80 -3.33 5.47 10.47
N GLY A 81 -2.11 5.24 9.93
CA GLY A 81 -0.90 5.85 10.48
C GLY A 81 -0.88 7.37 10.34
N SER A 82 -0.37 8.04 11.36
CA SER A 82 -0.21 9.50 11.42
C SER A 82 1.10 9.87 12.12
N ASN A 83 1.54 11.11 11.93
CA ASN A 83 2.60 11.72 12.74
C ASN A 83 2.11 12.23 14.10
N ASP A 84 0.79 12.20 14.35
CA ASP A 84 0.15 12.35 15.64
C ASP A 84 -0.34 10.98 16.11
N THR A 85 0.28 10.47 17.19
CA THR A 85 -0.06 9.15 17.74
C THR A 85 -1.49 9.08 18.28
N ALA A 86 -2.01 10.16 18.85
CA ALA A 86 -3.38 10.19 19.38
C ALA A 86 -4.40 10.05 18.24
N TYR A 87 -4.20 10.76 17.14
CA TYR A 87 -5.03 10.63 15.93
C TYR A 87 -4.90 9.24 15.27
N ALA A 88 -3.69 8.70 15.18
CA ALA A 88 -3.49 7.34 14.67
C ALA A 88 -4.26 6.29 15.50
N ILE A 89 -4.30 6.44 16.83
CA ILE A 89 -5.07 5.58 17.73
C ILE A 89 -6.58 5.71 17.47
N GLU A 90 -7.09 6.94 17.36
CA GLU A 90 -8.51 7.19 17.08
C GLU A 90 -8.95 6.53 15.77
N LEU A 91 -8.21 6.81 14.70
CA LEU A 91 -8.52 6.29 13.37
C LEU A 91 -8.38 4.75 13.29
N THR A 92 -7.39 4.20 14.01
CA THR A 92 -7.18 2.74 14.10
C THR A 92 -8.35 2.05 14.82
N LYS A 93 -8.88 2.63 15.89
CA LYS A 93 -10.08 2.12 16.57
C LYS A 93 -11.28 2.13 15.64
N TYR A 94 -11.51 3.27 14.97
CA TYR A 94 -12.59 3.41 14.00
C TYR A 94 -12.50 2.37 12.88
N ALA A 95 -11.32 2.15 12.30
CA ALA A 95 -11.13 1.14 11.26
C ALA A 95 -11.53 -0.27 11.72
N GLY A 96 -11.19 -0.63 12.97
CA GLY A 96 -11.63 -1.89 13.57
C GLY A 96 -13.13 -1.95 13.80
N GLU A 97 -13.76 -0.87 14.25
CA GLU A 97 -15.21 -0.76 14.48
C GLU A 97 -16.03 -0.95 13.20
N VAL A 98 -15.54 -0.42 12.06
CA VAL A 98 -16.23 -0.57 10.76
C VAL A 98 -15.88 -1.87 10.03
N GLY A 99 -15.03 -2.73 10.61
CA GLY A 99 -14.78 -4.07 10.12
C GLY A 99 -13.61 -4.19 9.13
N ALA A 100 -12.63 -3.30 9.16
CA ALA A 100 -11.37 -3.51 8.44
C ALA A 100 -10.66 -4.78 8.98
N ASP A 101 -9.98 -5.53 8.09
CA ASP A 101 -9.27 -6.77 8.45
C ASP A 101 -7.90 -6.51 9.07
N ALA A 102 -7.30 -5.34 8.78
CA ALA A 102 -6.03 -4.88 9.33
C ALA A 102 -5.88 -3.38 9.16
N VAL A 103 -4.86 -2.81 9.82
CA VAL A 103 -4.47 -1.41 9.64
C VAL A 103 -3.02 -1.28 9.16
N LEU A 104 -2.76 -0.27 8.34
CA LEU A 104 -1.44 0.09 7.85
C LEU A 104 -0.95 1.35 8.56
N LEU A 105 0.14 1.24 9.31
CA LEU A 105 0.69 2.27 10.16
C LEU A 105 2.01 2.80 9.61
N VAL A 106 1.97 3.94 8.90
CA VAL A 106 3.17 4.61 8.40
C VAL A 106 4.01 5.19 9.56
N THR A 107 5.33 5.18 9.41
CA THR A 107 6.21 5.89 10.35
C THR A 107 5.83 7.37 10.45
N PRO A 108 5.86 7.98 11.66
CA PRO A 108 5.65 9.42 11.80
C PRO A 108 6.54 10.20 10.83
N TYR A 109 5.93 11.07 10.06
CA TYR A 109 6.58 11.92 9.06
C TYR A 109 6.72 13.34 9.61
N TYR A 110 7.71 14.11 9.11
CA TYR A 110 7.96 15.50 9.43
C TYR A 110 8.56 15.71 10.84
N ASN A 111 7.90 15.29 11.93
CA ASN A 111 8.35 15.50 13.33
C ASN A 111 9.47 14.55 13.79
N LYS A 112 9.98 13.65 12.94
CA LYS A 112 11.23 12.86 13.10
C LYS A 112 11.39 12.18 14.46
N ALA A 113 10.59 11.17 14.73
CA ALA A 113 10.71 10.39 15.95
C ALA A 113 12.07 9.66 16.03
N THR A 114 12.58 9.49 17.25
CA THR A 114 13.69 8.58 17.54
C THR A 114 13.22 7.11 17.44
N GLN A 115 14.13 6.14 17.34
CA GLN A 115 13.75 4.71 17.33
C GLN A 115 12.96 4.32 18.60
N ARG A 116 13.32 4.87 19.75
CA ARG A 116 12.54 4.70 20.99
C ARG A 116 11.12 5.28 20.85
N GLY A 117 10.98 6.49 20.31
CA GLY A 117 9.68 7.12 20.08
C GLY A 117 8.83 6.32 19.09
N LEU A 118 9.44 5.71 18.04
CA LEU A 118 8.75 4.81 17.12
C LEU A 118 8.22 3.57 17.85
N ILE A 119 9.04 2.95 18.72
CA ILE A 119 8.60 1.79 19.51
C ILE A 119 7.40 2.16 20.40
N GLU A 120 7.49 3.27 21.12
CA GLU A 120 6.42 3.72 22.02
C GLU A 120 5.12 4.05 21.25
N SER A 121 5.22 4.77 20.13
CA SER A 121 4.09 5.17 19.30
C SER A 121 3.39 3.96 18.67
N PHE A 122 4.15 3.06 18.01
CA PHE A 122 3.57 1.88 17.38
C PHE A 122 2.96 0.90 18.40
N ARG A 123 3.58 0.73 19.57
CA ARG A 123 3.00 -0.07 20.65
C ARG A 123 1.68 0.52 21.14
N ALA A 124 1.65 1.82 21.44
CA ALA A 124 0.43 2.48 21.89
C ALA A 124 -0.72 2.35 20.86
N THR A 125 -0.41 2.46 19.56
CA THR A 125 -1.40 2.27 18.51
C THR A 125 -1.84 0.80 18.39
N ALA A 126 -0.90 -0.14 18.48
CA ALA A 126 -1.20 -1.57 18.40
C ALA A 126 -1.96 -2.10 19.64
N ASP A 127 -1.68 -1.54 20.84
CA ASP A 127 -2.44 -1.83 22.05
C ASP A 127 -3.90 -1.39 21.94
N ALA A 128 -4.15 -0.31 21.22
CA ALA A 128 -5.49 0.25 21.02
C ALA A 128 -6.27 -0.40 19.86
N SER A 129 -5.60 -1.18 19.01
CA SER A 129 -6.18 -1.78 17.82
C SER A 129 -6.89 -3.10 18.14
N SER A 130 -8.12 -3.26 17.66
CA SER A 130 -8.86 -4.53 17.69
C SER A 130 -8.51 -5.47 16.52
N VAL A 131 -7.73 -4.98 15.54
CA VAL A 131 -7.36 -5.70 14.32
C VAL A 131 -5.83 -5.73 14.13
N PRO A 132 -5.28 -6.66 13.34
CA PRO A 132 -3.85 -6.74 13.08
C PRO A 132 -3.23 -5.45 12.54
N CYS A 133 -2.02 -5.12 12.98
CA CYS A 133 -1.27 -3.94 12.57
C CYS A 133 -0.13 -4.33 11.61
N ILE A 134 -0.05 -3.64 10.48
CA ILE A 134 1.04 -3.71 9.52
C ILE A 134 1.86 -2.42 9.63
N LEU A 135 3.11 -2.51 10.02
CA LEU A 135 4.02 -1.36 10.02
C LEU A 135 4.32 -0.91 8.59
N TYR A 136 4.58 0.38 8.38
CA TYR A 136 4.97 0.87 7.06
C TYR A 136 6.21 1.76 7.15
N ASN A 137 7.32 1.27 6.58
CA ASN A 137 8.60 1.98 6.50
C ASN A 137 8.82 2.55 5.09
N VAL A 138 8.87 3.88 4.98
CA VAL A 138 9.09 4.60 3.70
C VAL A 138 9.93 5.86 3.92
N PRO A 139 11.22 5.71 4.25
CA PRO A 139 12.07 6.82 4.67
C PRO A 139 12.23 7.92 3.61
N SER A 140 12.10 7.61 2.32
CA SER A 140 12.12 8.60 1.24
C SER A 140 10.99 9.64 1.32
N ARG A 141 9.87 9.28 1.96
CA ARG A 141 8.70 10.16 2.14
C ARG A 141 8.64 10.77 3.54
N THR A 142 8.97 9.98 4.55
CA THR A 142 8.79 10.38 5.95
C THR A 142 10.00 11.08 6.54
N GLY A 143 11.19 10.90 5.95
CA GLY A 143 12.47 11.31 6.56
C GLY A 143 12.81 10.53 7.83
N CYS A 144 12.13 9.41 8.07
CA CYS A 144 12.27 8.57 9.24
C CYS A 144 12.38 7.10 8.83
N ASN A 145 13.52 6.45 9.10
CA ASN A 145 13.73 5.04 8.82
C ASN A 145 13.47 4.20 10.05
N LEU A 146 12.63 3.18 9.91
CA LEU A 146 12.41 2.16 10.92
C LEU A 146 13.48 1.08 10.75
N THR A 147 14.43 1.03 11.67
CA THR A 147 15.57 0.10 11.57
C THR A 147 15.15 -1.36 11.81
N PRO A 148 15.84 -2.36 11.23
CA PRO A 148 15.55 -3.78 11.48
C PRO A 148 15.54 -4.14 12.98
N ALA A 149 16.49 -3.60 13.76
CA ALA A 149 16.52 -3.82 15.20
C ALA A 149 15.27 -3.28 15.93
N THR A 150 14.75 -2.14 15.48
CA THR A 150 13.50 -1.56 16.01
C THR A 150 12.30 -2.41 15.64
N VAL A 151 12.24 -2.89 14.41
CA VAL A 151 11.18 -3.82 13.98
C VAL A 151 11.24 -5.12 14.78
N ALA A 152 12.43 -5.65 15.08
CA ALA A 152 12.59 -6.85 15.92
C ALA A 152 11.95 -6.67 17.30
N VAL A 153 12.10 -5.50 17.91
CA VAL A 153 11.45 -5.16 19.20
C VAL A 153 9.93 -5.06 19.05
N LEU A 154 9.44 -4.47 17.94
CA LEU A 154 8.01 -4.33 17.65
C LEU A 154 7.36 -5.67 17.27
N ALA A 155 8.10 -6.57 16.63
CA ALA A 155 7.63 -7.89 16.25
C ALA A 155 7.28 -8.79 17.45
N GLU A 156 7.71 -8.46 18.66
CA GLU A 156 7.28 -9.16 19.90
C GLU A 156 5.84 -8.80 20.30
N HIS A 157 5.31 -7.67 19.84
CA HIS A 157 3.96 -7.24 20.14
C HIS A 157 2.93 -8.17 19.44
N PRO A 158 1.95 -8.75 20.14
CA PRO A 158 1.05 -9.76 19.57
C PRO A 158 0.25 -9.28 18.36
N ASN A 159 -0.11 -8.00 18.34
CA ASN A 159 -0.97 -7.41 17.31
C ASN A 159 -0.21 -6.80 16.13
N ILE A 160 1.13 -6.68 16.19
CA ILE A 160 1.96 -6.26 15.06
C ILE A 160 2.33 -7.53 14.28
N VAL A 161 1.70 -7.73 13.10
CA VAL A 161 1.77 -9.01 12.36
C VAL A 161 2.61 -8.92 11.09
N ALA A 162 2.87 -7.73 10.58
CA ALA A 162 3.61 -7.54 9.33
C ALA A 162 4.30 -6.18 9.25
N ILE A 163 5.16 -6.05 8.24
CA ILE A 163 5.71 -4.78 7.79
C ILE A 163 5.61 -4.65 6.27
N LYS A 164 5.15 -3.48 5.79
CA LYS A 164 5.36 -3.00 4.43
C LYS A 164 6.70 -2.27 4.37
N GLU A 165 7.65 -2.84 3.65
CA GLU A 165 9.01 -2.29 3.54
C GLU A 165 9.19 -1.59 2.19
N ALA A 166 9.43 -0.30 2.24
CA ALA A 166 9.61 0.56 1.07
C ALA A 166 10.85 1.47 1.19
N SER A 167 11.89 1.02 1.91
CA SER A 167 13.16 1.74 1.97
C SER A 167 13.94 1.71 0.65
N GLY A 168 13.68 0.70 -0.19
CA GLY A 168 14.47 0.44 -1.40
C GLY A 168 15.85 -0.18 -1.11
N ASN A 169 16.18 -0.44 0.15
CA ASN A 169 17.46 -0.96 0.57
C ASN A 169 17.39 -2.49 0.80
N ILE A 170 17.73 -3.27 -0.22
CA ILE A 170 17.69 -4.74 -0.16
C ILE A 170 18.59 -5.29 0.97
N SER A 171 19.72 -4.66 1.28
CA SER A 171 20.57 -5.09 2.39
C SER A 171 19.87 -4.94 3.74
N GLN A 172 19.16 -3.82 3.96
CA GLN A 172 18.34 -3.63 5.16
C GLN A 172 17.19 -4.64 5.21
N ILE A 173 16.58 -4.95 4.06
CA ILE A 173 15.48 -5.92 3.97
C ILE A 173 15.98 -7.34 4.28
N ALA A 174 17.17 -7.71 3.82
CA ALA A 174 17.79 -8.99 4.16
C ALA A 174 18.08 -9.13 5.67
N GLU A 175 18.60 -8.06 6.31
CA GLU A 175 18.77 -8.01 7.76
C GLU A 175 17.42 -8.10 8.49
N LEU A 176 16.40 -7.39 8.00
CA LEU A 176 15.05 -7.46 8.54
C LEU A 176 14.49 -8.90 8.46
N ALA A 177 14.59 -9.55 7.30
CA ALA A 177 14.13 -10.92 7.10
C ALA A 177 14.86 -11.90 8.04
N HIS A 178 16.16 -11.72 8.27
CA HIS A 178 16.94 -12.52 9.22
C HIS A 178 16.41 -12.35 10.66
N LEU A 179 16.07 -11.14 11.07
CA LEU A 179 15.68 -10.84 12.46
C LEU A 179 14.22 -11.19 12.77
N VAL A 180 13.32 -11.05 11.79
CA VAL A 180 11.86 -11.12 12.06
C VAL A 180 11.07 -12.02 11.12
N GLY A 181 11.69 -12.62 10.09
CA GLY A 181 10.98 -13.39 9.08
C GLY A 181 10.16 -14.59 9.61
N ASP A 182 10.52 -15.12 10.77
CA ASP A 182 9.78 -16.17 11.46
C ASP A 182 8.68 -15.64 12.41
N LYS A 183 8.62 -14.33 12.63
CA LYS A 183 7.72 -13.68 13.62
C LYS A 183 6.60 -12.91 12.97
N ILE A 184 6.91 -12.12 11.94
CA ILE A 184 5.97 -11.27 11.20
C ILE A 184 6.19 -11.38 9.70
N ASP A 185 5.16 -11.09 8.92
CA ASP A 185 5.23 -11.09 7.48
C ASP A 185 5.92 -9.82 6.93
N ILE A 186 6.62 -9.96 5.79
CA ILE A 186 7.24 -8.85 5.08
C ILE A 186 6.55 -8.69 3.73
N TYR A 187 6.02 -7.49 3.44
CA TYR A 187 5.47 -7.12 2.14
C TYR A 187 6.36 -6.09 1.46
N SER A 188 6.61 -6.25 0.17
CA SER A 188 7.21 -5.18 -0.62
C SER A 188 6.30 -3.96 -0.63
N GLY A 189 6.87 -2.78 -0.43
CA GLY A 189 6.20 -1.50 -0.68
C GLY A 189 6.60 -0.88 -2.02
N ASN A 190 7.50 -1.52 -2.76
CA ASN A 190 8.06 -1.08 -4.03
C ASN A 190 7.80 -2.12 -5.12
N ASP A 191 7.14 -1.72 -6.21
CA ASP A 191 6.77 -2.61 -7.31
C ASP A 191 7.98 -3.13 -8.09
N ASP A 192 9.09 -2.41 -8.12
CA ASP A 192 10.37 -2.83 -8.73
C ASP A 192 11.14 -3.86 -7.89
N GLN A 193 10.69 -4.16 -6.67
CA GLN A 193 11.37 -5.07 -5.74
C GLN A 193 10.49 -6.25 -5.28
N ILE A 194 9.41 -6.56 -5.99
CA ILE A 194 8.50 -7.66 -5.60
C ILE A 194 9.28 -8.98 -5.52
N VAL A 195 9.81 -9.45 -6.63
CA VAL A 195 10.53 -10.75 -6.69
C VAL A 195 11.76 -10.80 -5.78
N PRO A 196 12.61 -9.76 -5.70
CA PRO A 196 13.69 -9.71 -4.71
C PRO A 196 13.23 -9.92 -3.27
N ILE A 197 12.14 -9.28 -2.86
CA ILE A 197 11.62 -9.42 -1.49
C ILE A 197 10.96 -10.78 -1.27
N LEU A 198 10.23 -11.31 -2.26
CA LEU A 198 9.72 -12.69 -2.20
C LEU A 198 10.85 -13.69 -2.00
N SER A 199 12.00 -13.50 -2.66
CA SER A 199 13.18 -14.39 -2.50
C SER A 199 13.81 -14.35 -1.10
N LEU A 200 13.55 -13.30 -0.33
CA LEU A 200 13.94 -13.16 1.08
C LEU A 200 12.86 -13.66 2.06
N GLY A 201 11.81 -14.33 1.57
CA GLY A 201 10.73 -14.86 2.39
C GLY A 201 9.52 -13.94 2.54
N GLY A 202 9.45 -12.86 1.75
CA GLY A 202 8.29 -11.95 1.70
C GLY A 202 7.01 -12.68 1.30
N LYS A 203 5.87 -12.14 1.73
CA LYS A 203 4.52 -12.73 1.49
C LYS A 203 3.78 -12.08 0.33
N GLY A 204 4.33 -11.01 -0.24
CA GLY A 204 3.69 -10.30 -1.34
C GLY A 204 4.09 -8.84 -1.42
N VAL A 205 3.21 -8.05 -2.01
CA VAL A 205 3.40 -6.62 -2.26
C VAL A 205 2.16 -5.81 -1.90
N ILE A 206 2.36 -4.62 -1.35
CA ILE A 206 1.34 -3.56 -1.30
C ILE A 206 1.70 -2.55 -2.39
N SER A 207 1.03 -2.65 -3.52
CA SER A 207 1.43 -2.21 -4.86
C SER A 207 0.75 -0.93 -5.31
N VAL A 208 1.43 -0.14 -6.13
CA VAL A 208 0.88 0.95 -6.93
C VAL A 208 0.52 0.45 -8.34
N LEU A 209 1.38 -0.38 -8.95
CA LEU A 209 1.16 -1.00 -10.27
C LEU A 209 -0.19 -1.70 -10.35
N SER A 210 -0.60 -2.37 -9.29
CA SER A 210 -1.87 -3.10 -9.21
C SER A 210 -3.10 -2.21 -9.40
N ASN A 211 -3.02 -0.87 -9.26
CA ASN A 211 -4.13 0.02 -9.61
C ASN A 211 -4.53 -0.08 -11.08
N ILE A 212 -3.63 -0.48 -11.97
CA ILE A 212 -3.85 -0.60 -13.42
C ILE A 212 -3.58 -2.00 -13.98
N MET A 213 -2.89 -2.86 -13.23
CA MET A 213 -2.58 -4.24 -13.61
C MET A 213 -2.71 -5.21 -12.41
N PRO A 214 -3.88 -5.29 -11.78
CA PRO A 214 -4.08 -6.13 -10.59
C PRO A 214 -3.74 -7.59 -10.87
N LYS A 215 -4.28 -8.17 -11.94
CA LYS A 215 -4.04 -9.56 -12.32
C LYS A 215 -2.55 -9.87 -12.50
N ALA A 216 -1.83 -9.09 -13.29
CA ALA A 216 -0.40 -9.34 -13.54
C ALA A 216 0.44 -9.20 -12.27
N THR A 217 0.06 -8.28 -11.36
CA THR A 217 0.75 -8.08 -10.09
C THR A 217 0.51 -9.27 -9.14
N SER A 218 -0.72 -9.77 -9.04
CA SER A 218 -1.04 -10.98 -8.28
C SER A 218 -0.37 -12.22 -8.88
N GLU A 219 -0.44 -12.40 -10.21
CA GLU A 219 0.21 -13.50 -10.92
C GLU A 219 1.73 -13.54 -10.69
N MET A 220 2.40 -12.39 -10.61
CA MET A 220 3.83 -12.32 -10.31
C MET A 220 4.15 -12.95 -8.95
N CYS A 221 3.34 -12.65 -7.94
CA CYS A 221 3.49 -13.24 -6.61
C CYS A 221 3.14 -14.74 -6.61
N HIS A 222 1.99 -15.11 -7.19
CA HIS A 222 1.50 -16.49 -7.22
C HIS A 222 2.48 -17.42 -7.95
N LYS A 223 2.97 -17.02 -9.13
CA LYS A 223 4.01 -17.77 -9.86
C LYS A 223 5.25 -18.06 -9.01
N PHE A 224 5.70 -17.05 -8.26
CA PHE A 224 6.84 -17.25 -7.36
C PHE A 224 6.53 -18.29 -6.29
N PHE A 225 5.38 -18.24 -5.64
CA PHE A 225 4.97 -19.20 -4.60
C PHE A 225 4.72 -20.61 -5.13
N GLU A 226 4.29 -20.72 -6.39
CA GLU A 226 4.11 -22.01 -7.08
C GLU A 226 5.42 -22.60 -7.62
N GLY A 227 6.55 -21.88 -7.47
CA GLY A 227 7.87 -22.33 -7.92
C GLY A 227 8.24 -21.91 -9.34
N ASP A 228 7.35 -21.20 -10.08
CA ASP A 228 7.65 -20.59 -11.38
C ASP A 228 8.40 -19.26 -11.17
N THR A 229 9.58 -19.34 -10.58
CA THR A 229 10.41 -18.16 -10.30
C THR A 229 10.89 -17.46 -11.57
N GLU A 230 11.05 -18.18 -12.67
CA GLU A 230 11.42 -17.60 -13.98
C GLU A 230 10.26 -16.79 -14.57
N GLY A 231 9.02 -17.28 -14.49
CA GLY A 231 7.85 -16.56 -14.90
C GLY A 231 7.61 -15.28 -14.06
N ALA A 232 7.78 -15.39 -12.74
CA ALA A 232 7.71 -14.24 -11.85
C ALA A 232 8.77 -13.18 -12.19
N ARG A 233 10.04 -13.62 -12.38
CA ARG A 233 11.14 -12.75 -12.78
C ARG A 233 10.87 -12.04 -14.11
N ARG A 234 10.32 -12.76 -15.08
CA ARG A 234 9.99 -12.20 -16.40
C ARG A 234 8.94 -11.11 -16.28
N LEU A 235 7.83 -11.35 -15.56
CA LEU A 235 6.82 -10.32 -15.29
C LEU A 235 7.40 -9.09 -14.60
N GLN A 236 8.26 -9.28 -13.59
CA GLN A 236 8.94 -8.18 -12.89
C GLN A 236 9.73 -7.29 -13.86
N LEU A 237 10.48 -7.90 -14.79
CA LEU A 237 11.34 -7.17 -15.72
C LEU A 237 10.56 -6.56 -16.90
N ASP A 238 9.57 -7.27 -17.43
CA ASP A 238 8.75 -6.80 -18.54
C ASP A 238 7.87 -5.60 -18.14
N LEU A 239 7.41 -5.55 -16.88
CA LEU A 239 6.60 -4.45 -16.34
C LEU A 239 7.44 -3.29 -15.76
N LEU A 240 8.76 -3.45 -15.63
CA LEU A 240 9.63 -2.43 -15.04
C LEU A 240 9.54 -1.05 -15.72
N PRO A 241 9.45 -0.93 -17.06
CA PRO A 241 9.26 0.37 -17.70
C PRO A 241 7.97 1.08 -17.27
N LEU A 242 6.87 0.33 -17.12
CA LEU A 242 5.59 0.87 -16.66
C LEU A 242 5.64 1.24 -15.17
N VAL A 243 6.27 0.40 -14.33
CA VAL A 243 6.52 0.73 -12.92
C VAL A 243 7.31 2.05 -12.81
N ASN A 244 8.39 2.21 -13.57
CA ASN A 244 9.18 3.44 -13.56
C ASN A 244 8.35 4.67 -13.99
N ALA A 245 7.44 4.50 -14.95
CA ALA A 245 6.55 5.59 -15.38
C ALA A 245 5.52 5.96 -14.29
N LEU A 246 5.06 5.00 -13.48
CA LEU A 246 4.16 5.27 -12.35
C LEU A 246 4.85 6.00 -11.18
N PHE A 247 6.17 6.09 -11.19
CA PHE A 247 6.97 6.78 -10.16
C PHE A 247 7.86 7.90 -10.74
N CYS A 248 7.68 8.29 -12.01
CA CYS A 248 8.46 9.38 -12.63
C CYS A 248 8.11 10.75 -12.04
N GLU A 249 6.96 10.89 -11.44
CA GLU A 249 6.55 11.99 -10.58
C GLU A 249 6.08 11.45 -9.21
N VAL A 250 5.76 12.34 -8.30
CA VAL A 250 5.31 11.96 -6.96
C VAL A 250 4.03 11.11 -7.04
N ASN A 251 4.09 9.85 -6.57
CA ASN A 251 2.90 9.02 -6.41
C ASN A 251 1.95 9.69 -5.38
N PRO A 252 0.62 9.86 -5.69
CA PRO A 252 -0.14 9.13 -6.70
C PRO A 252 -0.35 9.86 -8.04
N ILE A 253 0.35 10.93 -8.38
CA ILE A 253 0.09 11.71 -9.60
C ILE A 253 0.03 10.81 -10.85
N PRO A 254 1.07 9.98 -11.18
CA PRO A 254 0.99 9.10 -12.34
C PRO A 254 -0.06 7.99 -12.22
N ALA A 255 -0.23 7.43 -11.01
CA ALA A 255 -1.23 6.38 -10.78
C ALA A 255 -2.65 6.90 -11.03
N LYS A 256 -2.98 8.11 -10.53
CA LYS A 256 -4.27 8.77 -10.77
C LYS A 256 -4.49 9.03 -12.27
N ALA A 257 -3.47 9.55 -12.96
CA ALA A 257 -3.54 9.78 -14.40
C ALA A 257 -3.79 8.48 -15.19
N ALA A 258 -3.14 7.39 -14.79
CA ALA A 258 -3.32 6.08 -15.41
C ALA A 258 -4.73 5.51 -15.17
N VAL A 259 -5.21 5.49 -13.93
CA VAL A 259 -6.55 5.02 -13.56
C VAL A 259 -7.64 5.85 -14.24
N SER A 260 -7.42 7.18 -14.37
CA SER A 260 -8.30 8.07 -15.12
C SER A 260 -8.33 7.75 -16.62
N ALA A 261 -7.18 7.46 -17.22
CA ALA A 261 -7.11 7.07 -18.64
C ALA A 261 -7.87 5.76 -18.92
N MET A 262 -7.97 4.87 -17.93
CA MET A 262 -8.80 3.66 -17.99
C MET A 262 -10.30 3.93 -17.73
N GLY A 263 -10.69 5.15 -17.39
CA GLY A 263 -12.08 5.55 -17.20
C GLY A 263 -12.67 5.23 -15.80
N PHE A 264 -11.82 5.01 -14.78
CA PHE A 264 -12.28 4.70 -13.42
C PHE A 264 -12.37 5.90 -12.48
N CYS A 265 -11.82 7.06 -12.83
CA CYS A 265 -11.94 8.29 -12.04
C CYS A 265 -11.65 9.52 -12.91
N GLU A 266 -11.91 10.71 -12.38
CA GLU A 266 -11.37 11.94 -12.93
C GLU A 266 -9.85 12.03 -12.67
N ASN A 267 -9.11 12.69 -13.56
CA ASN A 267 -7.69 13.02 -13.34
C ASN A 267 -7.56 14.22 -12.40
N TYR A 268 -8.08 14.06 -11.18
CA TYR A 268 -8.11 15.09 -10.16
C TYR A 268 -7.35 14.65 -8.92
N VAL A 269 -6.46 15.49 -8.44
CA VAL A 269 -5.71 15.35 -7.19
C VAL A 269 -5.82 16.64 -6.39
N ARG A 270 -5.74 16.55 -5.07
CA ARG A 270 -5.80 17.74 -4.20
C ARG A 270 -4.42 18.35 -4.01
N LEU A 271 -4.37 19.68 -3.95
CA LEU A 271 -3.14 20.38 -3.56
C LEU A 271 -2.60 19.84 -2.22
N PRO A 272 -1.27 19.71 -2.06
CA PRO A 272 -0.21 20.28 -2.90
C PRO A 272 0.12 19.49 -4.16
N LEU A 273 -0.55 18.37 -4.43
CA LEU A 273 -0.37 17.63 -5.67
C LEU A 273 -1.09 18.34 -6.83
N THR A 274 -0.53 18.19 -8.02
CA THR A 274 -1.10 18.68 -9.28
C THR A 274 -1.27 17.51 -10.25
N THR A 275 -2.01 17.73 -11.34
CA THR A 275 -2.04 16.74 -12.42
C THR A 275 -0.65 16.55 -13.03
N MET A 276 -0.43 15.38 -13.60
CA MET A 276 0.83 14.98 -14.21
C MET A 276 1.24 15.93 -15.35
N GLU A 277 2.54 16.21 -15.46
CA GLU A 277 3.12 16.99 -16.57
C GLU A 277 2.87 16.30 -17.92
N ASP A 278 2.49 17.07 -18.95
CA ASP A 278 2.05 16.53 -20.24
C ASP A 278 3.07 15.56 -20.87
N ALA A 279 4.36 15.89 -20.84
CA ALA A 279 5.40 15.05 -21.42
C ALA A 279 5.55 13.69 -20.71
N ASN A 280 5.40 13.66 -19.41
CA ASN A 280 5.44 12.44 -18.61
C ASN A 280 4.15 11.63 -18.79
N ARG A 281 3.01 12.32 -18.86
CA ARG A 281 1.71 11.70 -19.12
C ARG A 281 1.69 10.97 -20.47
N GLU A 282 2.19 11.59 -21.55
CA GLU A 282 2.24 10.93 -22.86
C GLU A 282 3.14 9.69 -22.88
N LYS A 283 4.28 9.72 -22.15
CA LYS A 283 5.13 8.52 -21.97
C LYS A 283 4.38 7.42 -21.25
N LEU A 284 3.68 7.74 -20.16
CA LEU A 284 2.88 6.78 -19.39
C LEU A 284 1.77 6.17 -20.27
N LEU A 285 1.00 6.99 -20.99
CA LEU A 285 -0.06 6.53 -21.88
C LEU A 285 0.47 5.67 -23.03
N THR A 286 1.66 5.95 -23.54
CA THR A 286 2.30 5.12 -24.57
C THR A 286 2.60 3.72 -24.03
N LEU A 287 3.20 3.61 -22.84
CA LEU A 287 3.46 2.33 -22.19
C LEU A 287 2.15 1.59 -21.87
N MET A 288 1.10 2.31 -21.46
CA MET A 288 -0.22 1.71 -21.19
C MET A 288 -0.85 1.12 -22.48
N ARG A 289 -0.70 1.80 -23.63
CA ARG A 289 -1.14 1.25 -24.94
C ARG A 289 -0.36 0.00 -25.33
N GLU A 290 0.97 -0.02 -25.12
CA GLU A 290 1.81 -1.20 -25.35
C GLU A 290 1.33 -2.40 -24.51
N GLN A 291 0.87 -2.16 -23.29
CA GLN A 291 0.27 -3.16 -22.40
C GLN A 291 -1.22 -3.42 -22.68
N LYS A 292 -1.84 -2.74 -23.66
CA LYS A 292 -3.27 -2.87 -24.04
C LYS A 292 -4.24 -2.51 -22.89
N LEU A 293 -3.87 -1.57 -22.07
CA LEU A 293 -4.69 -1.08 -20.95
C LEU A 293 -5.68 0.01 -21.39
N ILE A 294 -5.36 0.71 -22.48
CA ILE A 294 -6.17 1.77 -23.11
C ILE A 294 -6.06 1.69 -24.63
#